data_41021399b9e1ff1c7839d83fee221b58
#
_entry.id   41021399b9e1ff1c7839d83fee221b58
#
_cell.length_a   1.000
_cell.length_b   1.000
_cell.length_c   1.000
_cell.angle_alpha   90.00
_cell.angle_beta   90.00
_cell.angle_gamma   90.00
#
_symmetry.space_group_name_H-M   'P 1'
#
loop_
_entity.id
_entity.type
_entity.pdbx_description
1 polymer ?
#
loop_
_entity_poly.entity_id
_entity_poly.type
_entity_poly.pdbx_seq_one_letter_code
_entity_poly.pdbx_strand_id
1 'polypeptide(L)'
;MKITEGLSTKDKQAIICWTNSKGTDFLQQWAGDALPYPITIEALNALPHCFRIEAGGNFIGMIQKIRVEGNNVHIGRFIINPSLTGKGLGTEAMRLFISMLFEEEYVHSI
;
A
#
# COMPACT_ATOMS: atom_id res chain seq x y z
N MET A 1 13.67 -4.93 -4.07
CA MET A 1 12.42 -4.44 -3.49
C MET A 1 12.04 -5.29 -2.30
N LYS A 2 11.51 -4.68 -1.26
CA LYS A 2 11.17 -5.37 -0.03
C LYS A 2 9.79 -4.91 0.44
N ILE A 3 8.95 -5.85 0.89
CA ILE A 3 7.62 -5.56 1.42
C ILE A 3 7.51 -6.17 2.81
N THR A 4 7.18 -5.34 3.80
CA THR A 4 7.03 -5.76 5.20
C THR A 4 5.78 -5.18 5.81
N GLU A 5 5.17 -5.90 6.74
CA GLU A 5 3.97 -5.44 7.41
C GLU A 5 4.26 -4.29 8.36
N GLY A 6 3.37 -3.29 8.36
CA GLY A 6 3.45 -2.14 9.25
C GLY A 6 4.02 -0.90 8.58
N LEU A 7 3.50 0.24 8.98
CA LEU A 7 3.96 1.55 8.54
C LEU A 7 4.48 2.32 9.73
N SER A 8 5.64 2.95 9.59
CA SER A 8 6.14 3.87 10.61
C SER A 8 5.37 5.19 10.54
N THR A 9 5.50 6.02 11.57
CA THR A 9 4.93 7.37 11.55
C THR A 9 5.48 8.17 10.36
N LYS A 10 6.75 8.00 10.07
CA LYS A 10 7.41 8.66 8.94
C LYS A 10 6.83 8.24 7.60
N ASP A 11 6.53 6.94 7.45
CA ASP A 11 5.89 6.40 6.25
C ASP A 11 4.49 7.02 6.06
N LYS A 12 3.72 7.11 7.14
CA LYS A 12 2.37 7.71 7.10
C LYS A 12 2.43 9.18 6.74
N GLN A 13 3.39 9.91 7.29
CA GLN A 13 3.58 11.32 6.96
C GLN A 13 3.91 11.52 5.49
N ALA A 14 4.70 10.62 4.90
CA ALA A 14 5.00 10.66 3.48
C ALA A 14 3.75 10.47 2.64
N ILE A 15 2.91 9.49 2.99
CA ILE A 15 1.65 9.24 2.29
C ILE A 15 0.74 10.47 2.36
N ILE A 16 0.64 11.09 3.53
CA ILE A 16 -0.15 12.31 3.73
C ILE A 16 0.35 13.43 2.83
N CYS A 17 1.66 13.63 2.81
CA CYS A 17 2.28 14.67 1.99
C CYS A 17 2.01 14.44 0.50
N TRP A 18 2.22 13.22 0.02
CA TRP A 18 1.96 12.88 -1.39
C TRP A 18 0.51 13.14 -1.78
N THR A 19 -0.41 12.71 -0.93
CA THR A 19 -1.84 12.78 -1.22
C THR A 19 -2.36 14.20 -1.14
N ASN A 20 -2.04 14.93 -0.08
CA ASN A 20 -2.57 16.28 0.12
C ASN A 20 -1.98 17.29 -0.86
N SER A 21 -0.78 17.03 -1.39
CA SER A 21 -0.20 17.89 -2.42
C SER A 21 -0.79 17.62 -3.80
N LYS A 22 -1.38 16.44 -4.04
CA LYS A 22 -1.96 16.06 -5.33
C LYS A 22 -3.47 16.32 -5.42
N GLY A 23 -4.18 16.37 -4.30
CA GLY A 23 -5.60 16.70 -4.26
C GLY A 23 -6.53 15.50 -4.14
N THR A 24 -7.84 15.79 -4.17
CA THR A 24 -8.89 14.79 -3.97
C THR A 24 -8.91 13.69 -5.03
N ASP A 25 -8.60 14.02 -6.28
CA ASP A 25 -8.62 13.02 -7.36
C ASP A 25 -7.57 11.93 -7.10
N PHE A 26 -6.40 12.33 -6.63
CA PHE A 26 -5.35 11.38 -6.30
C PHE A 26 -5.76 10.48 -5.14
N LEU A 27 -6.38 11.05 -4.11
CA LEU A 27 -6.89 10.28 -2.99
C LEU A 27 -7.91 9.24 -3.45
N GLN A 28 -8.83 9.62 -4.32
CA GLN A 28 -9.83 8.69 -4.84
C GLN A 28 -9.22 7.54 -5.64
N GLN A 29 -8.13 7.79 -6.36
CA GLN A 29 -7.46 6.77 -7.14
C GLN A 29 -6.90 5.63 -6.28
N TRP A 30 -6.35 5.96 -5.10
CA TRP A 30 -5.74 4.92 -4.28
C TRP A 30 -6.58 4.49 -3.07
N ALA A 31 -7.51 5.31 -2.62
CA ALA A 31 -8.29 5.03 -1.41
C ALA A 31 -9.80 5.01 -1.65
N GLY A 32 -10.27 5.47 -2.81
CA GLY A 32 -11.70 5.59 -3.08
C GLY A 32 -12.34 6.59 -2.13
N ASP A 33 -13.57 6.31 -1.72
CA ASP A 33 -14.32 7.17 -0.80
C ASP A 33 -14.10 6.83 0.67
N ALA A 34 -13.20 5.87 0.96
CA ALA A 34 -13.03 5.36 2.31
C ALA A 34 -12.34 6.33 3.25
N LEU A 35 -11.56 7.28 2.73
CA LEU A 35 -10.81 8.22 3.54
C LEU A 35 -11.19 9.65 3.20
N PRO A 36 -11.32 10.52 4.22
CA PRO A 36 -11.65 11.94 3.99
C PRO A 36 -10.43 12.71 3.47
N TYR A 37 -10.69 13.79 2.73
CA TYR A 37 -9.65 14.70 2.27
C TYR A 37 -9.77 16.03 3.04
N PRO A 38 -8.68 16.62 3.51
CA PRO A 38 -7.31 16.09 3.50
C PRO A 38 -7.17 14.89 4.45
N ILE A 39 -6.28 13.96 4.10
CA ILE A 39 -6.10 12.78 4.96
C ILE A 39 -5.27 13.13 6.18
N THR A 40 -5.51 12.39 7.26
CA THR A 40 -4.86 12.60 8.55
C THR A 40 -4.16 11.33 8.99
N ILE A 41 -3.25 11.47 9.97
CA ILE A 41 -2.54 10.32 10.50
C ILE A 41 -3.50 9.37 11.22
N GLU A 42 -4.54 9.89 11.85
CA GLU A 42 -5.56 9.09 12.53
C GLU A 42 -6.28 8.19 11.53
N ALA A 43 -6.60 8.71 10.34
CA ALA A 43 -7.24 7.92 9.30
C ALA A 43 -6.34 6.77 8.84
N LEU A 44 -5.03 7.01 8.70
CA LEU A 44 -4.09 5.95 8.32
C LEU A 44 -3.89 4.96 9.45
N ASN A 45 -3.87 5.42 10.70
CA ASN A 45 -3.73 4.53 11.86
C ASN A 45 -4.91 3.56 11.98
N ALA A 46 -6.07 3.91 11.46
CA ALA A 46 -7.25 3.06 11.48
C ALA A 46 -7.24 1.96 10.42
N LEU A 47 -6.34 2.01 9.45
CA LEU A 47 -6.27 1.01 8.39
C LEU A 47 -5.51 -0.23 8.85
N PRO A 48 -6.16 -1.42 8.86
CA PRO A 48 -5.46 -2.65 9.23
C PRO A 48 -4.65 -3.22 8.08
N HIS A 49 -3.69 -4.07 8.42
CA HIS A 49 -2.94 -4.89 7.45
C HIS A 49 -2.28 -4.09 6.33
N CYS A 50 -1.66 -2.97 6.69
CA CYS A 50 -0.89 -2.16 5.75
C CYS A 50 0.55 -2.68 5.67
N PHE A 51 1.08 -2.79 4.45
CA PHE A 51 2.44 -3.24 4.20
C PHE A 51 3.21 -2.11 3.54
N ARG A 52 4.43 -1.88 4.03
CA ARG A 52 5.30 -0.87 3.43
C ARG A 52 6.11 -1.48 2.30
N ILE A 53 6.30 -0.69 1.24
CA ILE A 53 7.09 -1.06 0.08
C ILE A 53 8.38 -0.25 0.11
N GLU A 54 9.51 -0.95 0.00
CA GLU A 54 10.83 -0.33 0.06
C GLU A 54 11.63 -0.72 -1.18
N ALA A 55 12.31 0.25 -1.77
CA ALA A 55 13.20 0.02 -2.90
C ALA A 55 14.47 0.83 -2.67
N GLY A 56 15.63 0.16 -2.77
CA GLY A 56 16.93 0.81 -2.55
C GLY A 56 17.08 1.42 -1.17
N GLY A 57 16.43 0.83 -0.15
CA GLY A 57 16.46 1.34 1.22
C GLY A 57 15.51 2.48 1.50
N ASN A 58 14.67 2.86 0.54
CA ASN A 58 13.74 3.97 0.69
C ASN A 58 12.30 3.50 0.66
N PHE A 59 11.46 4.09 1.52
CA PHE A 59 10.02 3.86 1.49
C PHE A 59 9.43 4.48 0.22
N ILE A 60 8.76 3.66 -0.60
CA ILE A 60 8.20 4.12 -1.87
C ILE A 60 6.70 3.96 -1.97
N GLY A 61 6.04 3.27 -1.04
CA GLY A 61 4.61 3.11 -1.13
C GLY A 61 4.04 2.15 -0.10
N MET A 62 2.74 1.88 -0.24
CA MET A 62 1.98 1.05 0.68
C MET A 62 0.97 0.19 -0.07
N ILE A 63 0.79 -1.04 0.39
CA ILE A 63 -0.29 -1.92 -0.04
C ILE A 63 -1.09 -2.33 1.20
N GLN A 64 -2.42 -2.28 1.12
CA GLN A 64 -3.29 -2.78 2.17
C GLN A 64 -3.94 -4.08 1.74
N LYS A 65 -3.74 -5.13 2.52
CA LYS A 65 -4.39 -6.42 2.32
C LYS A 65 -5.77 -6.39 3.00
N ILE A 66 -6.82 -6.72 2.26
CA ILE A 66 -8.15 -6.88 2.85
C ILE A 66 -8.35 -8.33 3.26
N ARG A 67 -8.23 -9.27 2.33
CA ARG A 67 -8.37 -10.69 2.65
C ARG A 67 -7.89 -11.55 1.49
N VAL A 68 -7.69 -12.83 1.78
CA VAL A 68 -7.42 -13.86 0.78
C VAL A 68 -8.54 -14.89 0.86
N GLU A 69 -9.19 -15.16 -0.26
CA GLU A 69 -10.25 -16.18 -0.35
C GLU A 69 -9.90 -17.17 -1.46
N GLY A 70 -9.56 -18.40 -1.07
CA GLY A 70 -9.14 -19.41 -2.05
C GLY A 70 -7.95 -18.91 -2.86
N ASN A 71 -8.15 -18.74 -4.18
CA ASN A 71 -7.13 -18.22 -5.07
C ASN A 71 -7.22 -16.70 -5.30
N ASN A 72 -8.17 -16.04 -4.64
CA ASN A 72 -8.41 -14.62 -4.84
C ASN A 72 -7.79 -13.79 -3.72
N VAL A 73 -7.02 -12.77 -4.10
CA VAL A 73 -6.42 -11.81 -3.17
C VAL A 73 -7.16 -10.49 -3.32
N HIS A 74 -7.71 -10.01 -2.21
CA HIS A 74 -8.40 -8.73 -2.17
C HIS A 74 -7.47 -7.66 -1.60
N ILE A 75 -7.07 -6.73 -2.45
CA ILE A 75 -6.20 -5.61 -2.09
C ILE A 75 -7.06 -4.37 -1.99
N GLY A 76 -7.04 -3.72 -0.83
CA GLY A 76 -7.90 -2.58 -0.58
C GLY A 76 -7.35 -1.28 -1.11
N ARG A 77 -6.10 -1.00 -0.80
CA ARG A 77 -5.49 0.28 -1.17
C ARG A 77 -4.04 0.06 -1.56
N PHE A 78 -3.63 0.80 -2.58
CA PHE A 78 -2.28 0.68 -3.13
C PHE A 78 -1.82 2.06 -3.60
N ILE A 79 -0.71 2.53 -3.06
CA ILE A 79 -0.15 3.83 -3.42
C ILE A 79 1.36 3.71 -3.60
N ILE A 80 1.88 4.32 -4.66
CA ILE A 80 3.30 4.50 -4.90
C ILE A 80 3.59 6.00 -4.90
N ASN A 81 4.75 6.39 -4.40
CA ASN A 81 5.20 7.78 -4.44
C ASN A 81 4.97 8.35 -5.85
N PRO A 82 4.17 9.42 -5.99
CA PRO A 82 3.84 9.96 -7.32
C PRO A 82 5.05 10.36 -8.16
N SER A 83 6.16 10.71 -7.53
CA SER A 83 7.37 11.08 -8.27
C SER A 83 8.07 9.88 -8.91
N LEU A 84 7.65 8.66 -8.55
CA LEU A 84 8.24 7.42 -9.06
C LEU A 84 7.32 6.68 -10.04
N THR A 85 6.20 7.27 -10.42
CA THR A 85 5.27 6.65 -11.37
C THR A 85 5.90 6.56 -12.76
N GLY A 86 5.47 5.56 -13.53
CA GLY A 86 6.00 5.33 -14.88
C GLY A 86 7.29 4.54 -14.95
N LYS A 87 7.79 4.05 -13.81
CA LYS A 87 9.04 3.28 -13.75
C LYS A 87 8.82 1.79 -13.54
N GLY A 88 7.56 1.33 -13.61
CA GLY A 88 7.24 -0.08 -13.41
C GLY A 88 7.29 -0.56 -11.97
N LEU A 89 7.55 0.33 -11.02
CA LEU A 89 7.68 -0.04 -9.61
C LEU A 89 6.35 -0.54 -9.02
N GLY A 90 5.23 0.05 -9.44
CA GLY A 90 3.92 -0.39 -8.98
C GLY A 90 3.62 -1.83 -9.40
N THR A 91 3.89 -2.16 -10.66
CA THR A 91 3.69 -3.51 -11.18
C THR A 91 4.59 -4.52 -10.47
N GLU A 92 5.85 -4.16 -10.24
CA GLU A 92 6.81 -5.00 -9.55
C GLU A 92 6.38 -5.24 -8.10
N ALA A 93 5.95 -4.20 -7.40
CA ALA A 93 5.50 -4.31 -6.02
C ALA A 93 4.26 -5.19 -5.90
N MET A 94 3.30 -5.01 -6.79
CA MET A 94 2.07 -5.81 -6.78
C MET A 94 2.39 -7.29 -7.03
N ARG A 95 3.27 -7.56 -7.98
CA ARG A 95 3.67 -8.94 -8.29
C ARG A 95 4.36 -9.61 -7.11
N LEU A 96 5.26 -8.89 -6.46
CA LEU A 96 5.97 -9.39 -5.28
C LEU A 96 4.99 -9.64 -4.12
N PHE A 97 4.07 -8.71 -3.89
CA PHE A 97 3.09 -8.82 -2.82
C PHE A 97 2.18 -10.05 -3.01
N ILE A 98 1.70 -10.26 -4.21
CA ILE A 98 0.85 -11.41 -4.54
C ILE A 98 1.63 -12.71 -4.31
N SER A 99 2.89 -12.77 -4.74
CA SER A 99 3.75 -13.94 -4.51
C SER A 99 3.90 -14.24 -3.02
N MET A 100 4.14 -13.21 -2.22
CA MET A 100 4.26 -13.37 -0.76
C MET A 100 2.98 -13.95 -0.15
N LEU A 101 1.82 -13.45 -0.57
CA LEU A 101 0.56 -13.92 -0.02
C LEU A 101 0.27 -15.38 -0.41
N PHE A 102 0.58 -15.77 -1.62
CA PHE A 102 0.38 -17.15 -2.06
C PHE A 102 1.36 -18.10 -1.37
N GLU A 103 2.57 -17.68 -1.09
CA GLU A 103 3.52 -18.48 -0.33
C GLU A 103 3.01 -18.73 1.10
N GLU A 104 2.48 -17.71 1.77
CA GLU A 104 1.87 -17.85 3.09
C GLU A 104 0.68 -18.80 3.06
N GLU A 105 -0.21 -18.64 2.09
CA GLU A 105 -1.38 -19.50 1.93
C GLU A 105 -0.96 -20.94 1.72
N TYR A 106 0.03 -21.17 0.88
CA TYR A 106 0.53 -22.51 0.61
C TYR A 106 1.07 -23.18 1.86
N VAL A 107 1.84 -22.46 2.65
CA VAL A 107 2.40 -22.96 3.91
C VAL A 107 1.29 -23.27 4.90
N HIS A 108 0.27 -22.43 4.99
CA HIS A 108 -0.84 -22.63 5.91
C HIS A 108 -1.78 -23.76 5.49
N SER A 109 -1.86 -24.07 4.21
CA SER A 109 -2.74 -25.13 3.72
C SER A 109 -2.13 -26.52 3.83
N ILE A 110 -0.86 -26.61 4.15
CA ILE A 110 -0.18 -27.87 4.39
C ILE A 110 -0.28 -28.29 5.86
#